data_538abf70b3d1cea77f12730206c591b3
#
_entry.id   538abf70b3d1cea77f12730206c591b3
#
_cell.length_a   1.000
_cell.length_b   1.000
_cell.length_c   1.000
_cell.angle_alpha   90.00
_cell.angle_beta   90.00
_cell.angle_gamma   90.00
#
_symmetry.space_group_name_H-M   'P 1'
#
loop_
_entity.id
_entity.type
_entity.pdbx_description
1 polymer ?
#
loop_
_entity_poly.entity_id
_entity_poly.type
_entity_poly.pdbx_seq_one_letter_code
_entity_poly.pdbx_strand_id
1 'polypeptide(L)'
;SRKENYLEKLKEQLRNQNLSRESRYSIYQSLAGEYETFICDSAIVYANRALYEAAELKNTSWMNDSRIQLARGEAKAGMFSKTLDILNSIDRTQLNRHQLIDYYKTYIDVYIYMIEYNDGYDLADLIAKKVVCQDSLIQIVDTTSFEYVTRYGFLPVPKEYCCPTSRK
;
A
#
# COMPACT_ATOMS: atom_id res chain seq x y z
N SER A 1 9.38 -11.18 22.63
CA SER A 1 10.30 -10.28 21.89
C SER A 1 9.93 -8.81 22.11
N ARG A 2 10.82 -7.88 21.73
CA ARG A 2 10.53 -6.43 21.81
C ARG A 2 9.27 -6.04 21.02
N LYS A 3 9.06 -6.71 19.88
CA LYS A 3 7.90 -6.51 19.01
C LYS A 3 6.60 -7.01 19.66
N GLU A 4 6.62 -8.17 20.27
CA GLU A 4 5.45 -8.72 21.00
C GLU A 4 5.02 -7.81 22.15
N ASN A 5 5.97 -7.30 22.92
CA ASN A 5 5.69 -6.36 24.00
C ASN A 5 5.06 -5.05 23.49
N TYR A 6 5.48 -4.59 22.30
CA TYR A 6 4.90 -3.40 21.68
C TYR A 6 3.45 -3.66 21.23
N LEU A 7 3.21 -4.78 20.57
CA LEU A 7 1.86 -5.18 20.15
C LEU A 7 0.89 -5.34 21.33
N GLU A 8 1.37 -5.96 22.43
CA GLU A 8 0.53 -6.12 23.63
C GLU A 8 0.21 -4.76 24.27
N LYS A 9 1.15 -3.80 24.32
CA LYS A 9 0.88 -2.45 24.79
C LYS A 9 -0.19 -1.73 23.93
N LEU A 10 -0.12 -1.85 22.61
CA LEU A 10 -1.14 -1.27 21.72
C LEU A 10 -2.52 -1.88 21.96
N LYS A 11 -2.60 -3.21 22.13
CA LYS A 11 -3.86 -3.89 22.43
C LYS A 11 -4.41 -3.53 23.80
N GLU A 12 -3.52 -3.35 24.80
CA GLU A 12 -3.93 -2.94 26.15
C GLU A 12 -4.54 -1.54 26.13
N GLN A 13 -3.96 -0.61 25.37
CA GLN A 13 -4.53 0.73 25.19
C GLN A 13 -5.95 0.68 24.65
N LEU A 14 -6.27 -0.25 23.73
CA LEU A 14 -7.61 -0.42 23.16
C LEU A 14 -8.67 -0.88 24.19
N ARG A 15 -8.26 -1.42 25.34
CA ARG A 15 -9.19 -1.81 26.42
C ARG A 15 -9.74 -0.60 27.18
N ASN A 16 -9.14 0.58 27.02
CA ASN A 16 -9.63 1.81 27.64
C ASN A 16 -10.93 2.27 26.99
N GLN A 17 -12.04 2.23 27.73
CA GLN A 17 -13.37 2.61 27.24
C GLN A 17 -13.50 4.10 26.87
N ASN A 18 -12.65 4.96 27.40
CA ASN A 18 -12.66 6.41 27.15
C ASN A 18 -11.74 6.84 26.00
N LEU A 19 -11.25 5.88 25.20
CA LEU A 19 -10.35 6.18 24.09
C LEU A 19 -11.10 6.91 22.97
N SER A 20 -10.53 8.04 22.50
CA SER A 20 -11.11 8.77 21.36
C SER A 20 -11.04 7.96 20.06
N ARG A 21 -11.90 8.29 19.08
CA ARG A 21 -11.87 7.64 17.77
C ARG A 21 -10.54 7.84 17.05
N GLU A 22 -9.94 9.03 17.15
CA GLU A 22 -8.63 9.34 16.59
C GLU A 22 -7.55 8.47 17.19
N SER A 23 -7.59 8.27 18.49
CA SER A 23 -6.63 7.38 19.18
C SER A 23 -6.84 5.93 18.79
N ARG A 24 -8.09 5.46 18.67
CA ARG A 24 -8.38 4.10 18.15
C ARG A 24 -7.88 3.93 16.73
N TYR A 25 -8.14 4.89 15.85
CA TYR A 25 -7.61 4.89 14.50
C TYR A 25 -6.09 4.73 14.48
N SER A 26 -5.36 5.56 15.22
CA SER A 26 -3.89 5.52 15.27
C SER A 26 -3.36 4.16 15.74
N ILE A 27 -4.00 3.57 16.76
CA ILE A 27 -3.61 2.26 17.28
C ILE A 27 -3.91 1.16 16.26
N TYR A 28 -5.07 1.18 15.59
CA TYR A 28 -5.41 0.20 14.57
C TYR A 28 -4.48 0.29 13.36
N GLN A 29 -4.11 1.49 12.91
CA GLN A 29 -3.12 1.69 11.86
C GLN A 29 -1.76 1.10 12.23
N SER A 30 -1.30 1.36 13.46
CA SER A 30 -0.04 0.81 13.97
C SER A 30 -0.09 -0.72 14.03
N LEU A 31 -1.17 -1.30 14.56
CA LEU A 31 -1.33 -2.76 14.62
C LEU A 31 -1.37 -3.38 13.22
N ALA A 32 -2.11 -2.79 12.28
CA ALA A 32 -2.17 -3.28 10.91
C ALA A 32 -0.77 -3.28 10.26
N GLY A 33 0.00 -2.20 10.40
CA GLY A 33 1.35 -2.11 9.87
C GLY A 33 2.33 -3.12 10.48
N GLU A 34 2.26 -3.33 11.79
CA GLU A 34 3.10 -4.30 12.47
C GLU A 34 2.78 -5.75 12.08
N TYR A 35 1.49 -6.08 11.90
CA TYR A 35 1.07 -7.41 11.48
C TYR A 35 1.30 -7.68 10.00
N GLU A 36 1.37 -6.67 9.15
CA GLU A 36 1.55 -6.79 7.70
C GLU A 36 2.78 -7.64 7.32
N THR A 37 3.80 -7.69 8.18
CA THR A 37 5.05 -8.39 7.91
C THR A 37 5.03 -9.88 8.24
N PHE A 38 4.03 -10.39 8.98
CA PHE A 38 4.05 -11.78 9.48
C PHE A 38 2.69 -12.45 9.66
N ILE A 39 1.58 -11.72 9.80
CA ILE A 39 0.22 -12.28 9.93
C ILE A 39 -0.76 -11.44 9.13
N CYS A 40 -0.97 -11.79 7.86
CA CYS A 40 -1.83 -11.04 6.94
C CYS A 40 -3.27 -10.91 7.46
N ASP A 41 -3.86 -11.96 8.03
CA ASP A 41 -5.23 -11.92 8.55
C ASP A 41 -5.41 -10.86 9.65
N SER A 42 -4.46 -10.78 10.57
CA SER A 42 -4.50 -9.75 11.63
C SER A 42 -4.32 -8.35 11.06
N ALA A 43 -3.43 -8.19 10.06
CA ALA A 43 -3.24 -6.91 9.38
C ALA A 43 -4.54 -6.44 8.71
N ILE A 44 -5.24 -7.34 8.00
CA ILE A 44 -6.52 -7.08 7.34
C ILE A 44 -7.58 -6.67 8.37
N VAL A 45 -7.68 -7.38 9.49
CA VAL A 45 -8.65 -7.06 10.56
C VAL A 45 -8.42 -5.66 11.11
N TYR A 46 -7.18 -5.31 11.43
CA TYR A 46 -6.88 -3.99 12.00
C TYR A 46 -6.98 -2.87 10.97
N ALA A 47 -6.64 -3.09 9.70
CA ALA A 47 -6.84 -2.13 8.63
C ALA A 47 -8.33 -1.82 8.42
N ASN A 48 -9.22 -2.83 8.47
CA ASN A 48 -10.66 -2.64 8.41
C ASN A 48 -11.20 -1.84 9.61
N ARG A 49 -10.69 -2.09 10.83
CA ARG A 49 -11.06 -1.32 12.01
C ARG A 49 -10.61 0.14 11.91
N ALA A 50 -9.40 0.39 11.41
CA ALA A 50 -8.92 1.74 11.15
C ALA A 50 -9.79 2.45 10.11
N LEU A 51 -10.16 1.78 9.03
CA LEU A 51 -11.05 2.32 7.99
C LEU A 51 -12.41 2.70 8.57
N TYR A 52 -12.97 1.86 9.45
CA TYR A 52 -14.22 2.17 10.14
C TYR A 52 -14.11 3.46 10.98
N GLU A 53 -13.09 3.60 11.82
CA GLU A 53 -12.90 4.82 12.63
C GLU A 53 -12.68 6.06 11.76
N ALA A 54 -11.92 5.93 10.66
CA ALA A 54 -11.70 7.02 9.70
C ALA A 54 -13.00 7.46 9.01
N ALA A 55 -13.87 6.50 8.66
CA ALA A 55 -15.18 6.77 8.06
C ALA A 55 -16.12 7.47 9.04
N GLU A 56 -16.17 7.04 10.29
CA GLU A 56 -16.97 7.69 11.36
C GLU A 56 -16.51 9.15 11.61
N LEU A 57 -15.20 9.40 11.48
CA LEU A 57 -14.61 10.73 11.57
C LEU A 57 -14.75 11.55 10.28
N LYS A 58 -15.26 10.95 9.20
CA LYS A 58 -15.35 11.54 7.86
C LYS A 58 -13.99 12.08 7.36
N ASN A 59 -12.90 11.43 7.76
CA ASN A 59 -11.57 11.84 7.38
C ASN A 59 -11.13 11.08 6.12
N THR A 60 -11.28 11.70 4.95
CA THR A 60 -10.96 11.11 3.65
C THR A 60 -9.50 10.68 3.53
N SER A 61 -8.56 11.46 4.06
CA SER A 61 -7.13 11.10 4.03
C SER A 61 -6.87 9.80 4.81
N TRP A 62 -7.40 9.69 6.02
CA TRP A 62 -7.27 8.48 6.84
C TRP A 62 -8.00 7.26 6.23
N MET A 63 -9.14 7.50 5.58
CA MET A 63 -9.82 6.44 4.82
C MET A 63 -8.94 5.91 3.69
N ASN A 64 -8.26 6.79 2.97
CA ASN A 64 -7.36 6.40 1.87
C ASN A 64 -6.14 5.64 2.40
N ASP A 65 -5.50 6.09 3.50
CA ASP A 65 -4.42 5.36 4.16
C ASP A 65 -4.85 3.94 4.54
N SER A 66 -6.02 3.82 5.16
CA SER A 66 -6.55 2.52 5.60
C SER A 66 -6.90 1.60 4.43
N ARG A 67 -7.45 2.15 3.32
CA ARG A 67 -7.74 1.36 2.10
C ARG A 67 -6.46 0.85 1.45
N ILE A 68 -5.43 1.67 1.34
CA ILE A 68 -4.13 1.26 0.79
C ILE A 68 -3.50 0.16 1.67
N GLN A 69 -3.54 0.34 2.99
CA GLN A 69 -3.02 -0.66 3.92
C GLN A 69 -3.83 -1.98 3.86
N LEU A 70 -5.15 -1.90 3.76
CA LEU A 70 -6.02 -3.06 3.57
C LEU A 70 -5.69 -3.78 2.26
N ALA A 71 -5.55 -3.05 1.16
CA ALA A 71 -5.17 -3.61 -0.13
C ALA A 71 -3.83 -4.36 -0.08
N ARG A 72 -2.83 -3.84 0.64
CA ARG A 72 -1.55 -4.54 0.85
C ARG A 72 -1.72 -5.84 1.62
N GLY A 73 -2.54 -5.85 2.67
CA GLY A 73 -2.84 -7.06 3.43
C GLY A 73 -3.52 -8.12 2.56
N GLU A 74 -4.54 -7.72 1.79
CA GLU A 74 -5.27 -8.61 0.88
C GLU A 74 -4.37 -9.16 -0.24
N ALA A 75 -3.47 -8.34 -0.81
CA ALA A 75 -2.51 -8.78 -1.82
C ALA A 75 -1.59 -9.89 -1.29
N LYS A 76 -1.05 -9.70 -0.09
CA LYS A 76 -0.20 -10.70 0.58
C LYS A 76 -0.94 -11.97 0.96
N ALA A 77 -2.25 -11.88 1.22
CA ALA A 77 -3.12 -13.02 1.46
C ALA A 77 -3.55 -13.73 0.15
N GLY A 78 -3.10 -13.27 -1.02
CA GLY A 78 -3.46 -13.83 -2.33
C GLY A 78 -4.84 -13.42 -2.85
N MET A 79 -5.51 -12.48 -2.20
CA MET A 79 -6.84 -11.99 -2.57
C MET A 79 -6.76 -10.89 -3.65
N PHE A 80 -6.20 -11.22 -4.81
CA PHE A 80 -5.82 -10.24 -5.84
C PHE A 80 -6.99 -9.44 -6.39
N SER A 81 -8.11 -10.08 -6.71
CA SER A 81 -9.32 -9.39 -7.22
C SER A 81 -9.80 -8.35 -6.20
N LYS A 82 -9.87 -8.73 -4.94
CA LYS A 82 -10.29 -7.84 -3.84
C LYS A 82 -9.31 -6.69 -3.65
N THR A 83 -8.00 -6.95 -3.77
CA THR A 83 -6.97 -5.91 -3.75
C THR A 83 -7.21 -4.87 -4.84
N LEU A 84 -7.42 -5.32 -6.09
CA LEU A 84 -7.67 -4.43 -7.22
C LEU A 84 -8.98 -3.66 -7.06
N ASP A 85 -10.04 -4.28 -6.54
CA ASP A 85 -11.31 -3.60 -6.26
C ASP A 85 -11.14 -2.47 -5.23
N ILE A 86 -10.39 -2.71 -4.16
CA ILE A 86 -10.09 -1.70 -3.15
C ILE A 86 -9.30 -0.54 -3.77
N LEU A 87 -8.24 -0.83 -4.51
CA LEU A 87 -7.40 0.20 -5.14
C LEU A 87 -8.18 1.01 -6.18
N ASN A 88 -9.01 0.36 -7.00
CA ASN A 88 -9.85 1.02 -8.00
C ASN A 88 -10.93 1.91 -7.38
N SER A 89 -11.33 1.67 -6.12
CA SER A 89 -12.28 2.51 -5.38
C SER A 89 -11.69 3.82 -4.87
N ILE A 90 -10.37 3.99 -4.92
CA ILE A 90 -9.67 5.17 -4.42
C ILE A 90 -9.60 6.24 -5.51
N ASP A 91 -10.11 7.43 -5.23
CA ASP A 91 -9.89 8.59 -6.08
C ASP A 91 -8.44 9.10 -5.90
N ARG A 92 -7.57 8.77 -6.84
CA ARG A 92 -6.16 9.14 -6.79
C ARG A 92 -5.92 10.66 -6.78
N THR A 93 -6.87 11.47 -7.24
CA THR A 93 -6.73 12.93 -7.24
C THR A 93 -6.78 13.53 -5.83
N GLN A 94 -7.31 12.77 -4.86
CA GLN A 94 -7.39 13.13 -3.46
C GLN A 94 -6.22 12.59 -2.62
N LEU A 95 -5.31 11.86 -3.25
CA LEU A 95 -4.14 11.31 -2.56
C LEU A 95 -3.03 12.35 -2.47
N ASN A 96 -2.44 12.47 -1.28
CA ASN A 96 -1.20 13.20 -1.12
C ASN A 96 -0.01 12.42 -1.73
N ARG A 97 1.17 13.06 -1.82
CA ARG A 97 2.35 12.46 -2.45
C ARG A 97 2.74 11.11 -1.82
N HIS A 98 2.71 10.99 -0.49
CA HIS A 98 3.05 9.76 0.21
C HIS A 98 2.04 8.64 -0.10
N GLN A 99 0.74 8.97 -0.05
CA GLN A 99 -0.32 8.04 -0.40
C GLN A 99 -0.26 7.59 -1.86
N LEU A 100 0.08 8.49 -2.81
CA LEU A 100 0.28 8.13 -4.21
C LEU A 100 1.43 7.13 -4.39
N ILE A 101 2.53 7.31 -3.68
CA ILE A 101 3.65 6.37 -3.69
C ILE A 101 3.20 4.99 -3.20
N ASP A 102 2.53 4.92 -2.06
CA ASP A 102 2.05 3.65 -1.50
C ASP A 102 0.98 2.99 -2.37
N TYR A 103 0.11 3.78 -2.98
CA TYR A 103 -0.91 3.33 -3.93
C TYR A 103 -0.28 2.64 -5.14
N TYR A 104 0.67 3.28 -5.83
CA TYR A 104 1.31 2.66 -6.98
C TYR A 104 2.21 1.48 -6.60
N LYS A 105 2.90 1.54 -5.46
CA LYS A 105 3.65 0.39 -4.93
C LYS A 105 2.74 -0.82 -4.72
N THR A 106 1.55 -0.60 -4.17
CA THR A 106 0.60 -1.68 -3.92
C THR A 106 0.09 -2.30 -5.23
N TYR A 107 -0.18 -1.49 -6.28
CA TYR A 107 -0.50 -2.01 -7.61
C TYR A 107 0.64 -2.83 -8.22
N ILE A 108 1.87 -2.34 -8.11
CA ILE A 108 3.04 -3.06 -8.61
C ILE A 108 3.19 -4.40 -7.90
N ASP A 109 3.07 -4.42 -6.58
CA ASP A 109 3.18 -5.64 -5.77
C ASP A 109 2.10 -6.67 -6.14
N VAL A 110 0.84 -6.26 -6.27
CA VAL A 110 -0.23 -7.20 -6.64
C VAL A 110 -0.03 -7.76 -8.05
N TYR A 111 0.41 -6.95 -9.03
CA TYR A 111 0.72 -7.46 -10.35
C TYR A 111 1.93 -8.40 -10.35
N ILE A 112 2.95 -8.16 -9.54
CA ILE A 112 4.07 -9.10 -9.35
C ILE A 112 3.55 -10.43 -8.81
N TYR A 113 2.73 -10.42 -7.76
CA TYR A 113 2.16 -11.65 -7.20
C TYR A 113 1.28 -12.39 -8.22
N MET A 114 0.43 -11.68 -8.97
CA MET A 114 -0.39 -12.29 -10.03
C MET A 114 0.46 -12.90 -11.14
N ILE A 115 1.58 -12.30 -11.51
CA ILE A 115 2.53 -12.84 -12.48
C ILE A 115 3.22 -14.10 -11.93
N GLU A 116 3.64 -14.09 -10.69
CA GLU A 116 4.34 -15.21 -10.04
C GLU A 116 3.41 -16.42 -9.84
N TYR A 117 2.17 -16.19 -9.43
CA TYR A 117 1.20 -17.26 -9.18
C TYR A 117 0.42 -17.70 -10.42
N ASN A 118 0.45 -16.97 -11.50
CA ASN A 118 -0.07 -17.16 -12.86
C ASN A 118 -1.21 -18.20 -13.03
N ASP A 119 -2.33 -17.99 -12.35
CA ASP A 119 -3.53 -18.84 -12.41
C ASP A 119 -4.47 -18.40 -13.56
N GLY A 120 -4.00 -18.49 -14.83
CA GLY A 120 -4.83 -18.25 -16.00
C GLY A 120 -5.03 -16.79 -16.40
N TYR A 121 -4.26 -15.86 -15.85
CA TYR A 121 -4.24 -14.46 -16.26
C TYR A 121 -3.44 -14.25 -17.56
N ASP A 122 -3.82 -13.27 -18.35
CA ASP A 122 -3.00 -12.81 -19.48
C ASP A 122 -1.72 -12.14 -18.96
N LEU A 123 -0.60 -12.85 -19.10
CA LEU A 123 0.70 -12.42 -18.61
C LEU A 123 1.15 -11.11 -19.25
N ALA A 124 0.89 -10.92 -20.57
CA ALA A 124 1.26 -9.71 -21.28
C ALA A 124 0.48 -8.49 -20.77
N ASP A 125 -0.81 -8.65 -20.48
CA ASP A 125 -1.66 -7.60 -19.90
C ASP A 125 -1.20 -7.22 -18.49
N LEU A 126 -0.87 -8.20 -17.64
CA LEU A 126 -0.37 -7.95 -16.29
C LEU A 126 0.98 -7.20 -16.32
N ILE A 127 1.90 -7.59 -17.20
CA ILE A 127 3.19 -6.91 -17.35
C ILE A 127 2.97 -5.48 -17.82
N ALA A 128 2.10 -5.23 -18.80
CA ALA A 128 1.79 -3.90 -19.30
C ALA A 128 1.23 -3.00 -18.19
N LYS A 129 0.26 -3.48 -17.42
CA LYS A 129 -0.33 -2.76 -16.28
C LYS A 129 0.71 -2.44 -15.19
N LYS A 130 1.57 -3.41 -14.88
CA LYS A 130 2.68 -3.19 -13.93
C LYS A 130 3.60 -2.07 -14.40
N VAL A 131 4.00 -2.06 -15.68
CA VAL A 131 4.88 -1.02 -16.25
C VAL A 131 4.22 0.37 -16.16
N VAL A 132 2.95 0.51 -16.49
CA VAL A 132 2.22 1.79 -16.35
C VAL A 132 2.26 2.31 -14.91
N CYS A 133 2.09 1.44 -13.93
CA CYS A 133 2.19 1.82 -12.51
C CYS A 133 3.63 2.20 -12.11
N GLN A 134 4.63 1.51 -12.65
CA GLN A 134 6.04 1.84 -12.42
C GLN A 134 6.40 3.21 -13.01
N ASP A 135 5.97 3.52 -14.23
CA ASP A 135 6.19 4.82 -14.87
C ASP A 135 5.54 5.96 -14.05
N SER A 136 4.32 5.73 -13.56
CA SER A 136 3.63 6.69 -12.70
C SER A 136 4.37 6.91 -11.39
N LEU A 137 4.91 5.86 -10.78
CA LEU A 137 5.68 5.94 -9.55
C LEU A 137 7.00 6.69 -9.76
N ILE A 138 7.71 6.43 -10.86
CA ILE A 138 8.97 7.11 -11.21
C ILE A 138 8.80 8.62 -11.31
N GLN A 139 7.67 9.09 -11.82
CA GLN A 139 7.39 10.53 -11.90
C GLN A 139 7.19 11.20 -10.54
N ILE A 140 6.88 10.43 -9.50
CA ILE A 140 6.57 10.94 -8.17
C ILE A 140 7.76 10.82 -7.21
N VAL A 141 8.54 9.74 -7.32
CA VAL A 141 9.66 9.47 -6.41
C VAL A 141 10.95 10.12 -6.90
N ASP A 142 11.83 10.45 -5.96
CA ASP A 142 13.20 10.77 -6.29
C ASP A 142 13.95 9.49 -6.66
N THR A 143 14.42 9.41 -7.91
CA THR A 143 15.12 8.23 -8.44
C THR A 143 16.47 7.97 -7.76
N THR A 144 16.98 8.92 -7.00
CA THR A 144 18.20 8.77 -6.19
C THR A 144 17.92 8.19 -4.81
N SER A 145 16.64 8.02 -4.42
CA SER A 145 16.29 7.47 -3.12
C SER A 145 16.72 6.02 -3.00
N PHE A 146 17.23 5.64 -1.83
CA PHE A 146 17.63 4.26 -1.52
C PHE A 146 16.50 3.25 -1.79
N GLU A 147 15.26 3.63 -1.54
CA GLU A 147 14.08 2.81 -1.75
C GLU A 147 13.82 2.54 -3.23
N TYR A 148 14.05 3.52 -4.10
CA TYR A 148 13.96 3.34 -5.54
C TYR A 148 15.03 2.39 -6.05
N VAL A 149 16.29 2.61 -5.66
CA VAL A 149 17.44 1.82 -6.10
C VAL A 149 17.34 0.36 -5.66
N THR A 150 16.90 0.10 -4.42
CA THR A 150 16.81 -1.27 -3.89
C THR A 150 15.67 -2.08 -4.50
N ARG A 151 14.55 -1.45 -4.83
CA ARG A 151 13.36 -2.16 -5.30
C ARG A 151 13.21 -2.18 -6.83
N TYR A 152 13.73 -1.16 -7.52
CA TYR A 152 13.56 -0.97 -8.96
C TYR A 152 14.86 -0.82 -9.74
N GLY A 153 15.99 -0.65 -9.07
CA GLY A 153 17.30 -0.40 -9.68
C GLY A 153 17.85 -1.52 -10.55
N PHE A 154 17.26 -2.71 -10.52
CA PHE A 154 17.61 -3.85 -11.40
C PHE A 154 16.69 -3.96 -12.63
N LEU A 155 15.68 -3.11 -12.76
CA LEU A 155 14.89 -3.07 -13.98
C LEU A 155 15.61 -2.17 -14.98
N PRO A 156 15.90 -2.67 -16.20
CA PRO A 156 16.48 -1.82 -17.22
C PRO A 156 15.52 -0.67 -17.47
N VAL A 157 15.95 0.56 -17.16
CA VAL A 157 15.24 1.77 -17.57
C VAL A 157 15.16 1.70 -19.09
N PRO A 158 13.96 1.69 -19.71
CA PRO A 158 13.85 1.72 -21.15
C PRO A 158 14.64 2.94 -21.65
N LYS A 159 15.51 2.74 -22.65
CA LYS A 159 16.41 3.77 -23.19
C LYS A 159 15.68 5.03 -23.72
N GLU A 160 14.36 5.01 -23.79
CA GLU A 160 13.49 6.07 -24.25
C GLU A 160 13.26 7.18 -23.20
N TYR A 161 13.62 6.97 -21.93
CA TYR A 161 13.47 7.94 -20.84
C TYR A 161 14.77 8.67 -20.45
N CYS A 162 15.84 8.50 -21.22
CA CYS A 162 16.95 9.45 -21.17
C CYS A 162 16.45 10.77 -21.75
N CYS A 163 16.31 11.80 -20.91
CA CYS A 163 15.96 13.15 -21.32
C CYS A 163 16.59 13.51 -22.66
N PRO A 164 15.82 13.99 -23.64
CA PRO A 164 16.43 14.66 -24.77
C PRO A 164 17.10 15.91 -24.23
N THR A 165 18.42 15.81 -24.07
CA THR A 165 19.26 16.99 -23.89
C THR A 165 18.85 18.04 -24.89
N SER A 166 18.46 19.19 -24.34
CA SER A 166 18.41 20.48 -25.01
C SER A 166 19.23 20.52 -26.29
N ARG A 167 18.54 20.60 -27.42
CA ARG A 167 19.14 21.25 -28.61
C ARG A 167 18.61 22.66 -28.71
N LYS A 168 19.55 23.58 -28.51
CA LYS A 168 19.70 24.95 -29.03
C LYS A 168 18.44 25.67 -29.48
#